data_0b61947081eb798c4a40a8b9a6a5e640
#
_entry.id   0b61947081eb798c4a40a8b9a6a5e640
#
_cell.length_a   1.000
_cell.length_b   1.000
_cell.length_c   1.000
_cell.angle_alpha   90.00
_cell.angle_beta   90.00
_cell.angle_gamma   90.00
#
_symmetry.space_group_name_H-M   'P 1'
#
loop_
_entity.id
_entity.type
_entity.pdbx_description
1 polymer ?
#
loop_
_entity_poly.entity_id
_entity_poly.type
_entity_poly.pdbx_seq_one_letter_code
_entity_poly.pdbx_strand_id
1 'polypeptide(L)'
;MMKFSFENATTAKAYRISPTDTNYFVLLFDREKDEIDNIFVVEIFTKGGATPPNEHAHAHEFFYVLEGEGRARCEDKTMPIKRGDALLLRPGSEHVIENTGPGKLYTLTVMTPNEGFAELIRGGEPVELDEEDRRVLGATLRAPQWTRS
;
A
#
# COMPACT_ATOMS: atom_id res chain seq x y z
N MET A 1 -17.52 20.42 -2.61
CA MET A 1 -16.46 19.56 -2.05
C MET A 1 -16.58 19.46 -0.55
N MET A 2 -16.51 18.26 -0.03
CA MET A 2 -16.53 18.06 1.42
C MET A 2 -15.21 18.55 2.04
N LYS A 3 -15.29 19.05 3.27
CA LYS A 3 -14.10 19.51 3.97
C LYS A 3 -13.24 18.35 4.48
N PHE A 4 -13.78 17.14 4.51
CA PHE A 4 -12.98 15.95 4.83
C PHE A 4 -13.51 14.77 4.03
N SER A 5 -12.63 13.81 3.82
CA SER A 5 -12.97 12.55 3.18
C SER A 5 -12.77 11.41 4.17
N PHE A 6 -13.56 10.36 4.01
CA PHE A 6 -13.49 9.20 4.87
C PHE A 6 -13.40 7.95 4.00
N GLU A 7 -12.55 7.01 4.39
CA GLU A 7 -12.45 5.72 3.72
C GLU A 7 -12.11 4.64 4.73
N ASN A 8 -12.54 3.42 4.44
CA ASN A 8 -12.19 2.26 5.24
C ASN A 8 -11.49 1.25 4.33
N ALA A 9 -10.33 0.78 4.75
CA ALA A 9 -9.52 -0.11 3.92
C ALA A 9 -10.22 -1.41 3.57
N THR A 10 -11.14 -1.88 4.41
CA THR A 10 -11.81 -3.16 4.18
C THR A 10 -12.92 -3.07 3.14
N THR A 11 -13.38 -1.87 2.81
CA THR A 11 -14.44 -1.65 1.85
C THR A 11 -14.01 -0.77 0.68
N ALA A 12 -12.81 -0.26 0.70
CA ALA A 12 -12.27 0.55 -0.38
C ALA A 12 -11.99 -0.30 -1.61
N LYS A 13 -11.92 0.35 -2.75
CA LYS A 13 -11.59 -0.35 -4.00
C LYS A 13 -10.13 -0.77 -4.01
N ALA A 14 -9.89 -1.95 -4.54
CA ALA A 14 -8.54 -2.50 -4.64
C ALA A 14 -8.28 -2.97 -6.07
N TYR A 15 -7.03 -2.84 -6.51
CA TYR A 15 -6.63 -3.18 -7.87
C TYR A 15 -5.22 -3.76 -7.88
N ARG A 16 -4.99 -4.64 -8.85
CA ARG A 16 -3.66 -5.11 -9.24
C ARG A 16 -3.31 -4.43 -10.56
N ILE A 17 -2.12 -3.86 -10.67
CA ILE A 17 -1.74 -3.11 -11.87
C ILE A 17 -1.66 -4.04 -13.08
N SER A 18 -0.97 -5.17 -12.93
CA SER A 18 -0.82 -6.15 -13.99
C SER A 18 -1.25 -7.52 -13.48
N PRO A 19 -1.85 -8.39 -14.33
CA PRO A 19 -2.31 -9.70 -13.88
C PRO A 19 -1.20 -10.56 -13.25
N THR A 20 0.05 -10.33 -13.62
CA THR A 20 1.19 -11.11 -13.12
C THR A 20 1.85 -10.48 -11.90
N ASP A 21 1.40 -9.31 -11.47
CA ASP A 21 1.98 -8.65 -10.29
C ASP A 21 1.67 -9.44 -9.02
N THR A 22 2.63 -9.43 -8.11
CA THR A 22 2.53 -10.13 -6.83
C THR A 22 2.17 -9.18 -5.69
N ASN A 23 1.75 -7.97 -6.05
CA ASN A 23 1.26 -6.98 -5.10
C ASN A 23 -0.02 -6.36 -5.64
N TYR A 24 -0.83 -5.82 -4.76
CA TYR A 24 -2.06 -5.11 -5.12
C TYR A 24 -2.29 -3.98 -4.12
N PHE A 25 -3.20 -3.08 -4.49
CA PHE A 25 -3.33 -1.79 -3.80
C PHE A 25 -4.77 -1.55 -3.39
N VAL A 26 -4.97 -1.17 -2.14
CA VAL A 26 -6.26 -0.70 -1.63
C VAL A 26 -6.22 0.82 -1.63
N LEU A 27 -7.08 1.45 -2.41
CA LEU A 27 -7.06 2.90 -2.58
C LEU A 27 -7.79 3.58 -1.43
N LEU A 28 -7.06 4.33 -0.61
CA LEU A 28 -7.67 5.10 0.48
C LEU A 28 -8.01 6.52 0.02
N PHE A 29 -7.02 7.25 -0.47
CA PHE A 29 -7.22 8.60 -0.99
C PHE A 29 -6.40 8.78 -2.25
N ASP A 30 -7.00 9.37 -3.27
CA ASP A 30 -6.30 9.58 -4.54
C ASP A 30 -6.93 10.75 -5.32
N ARG A 31 -6.31 11.03 -6.46
CA ARG A 31 -6.73 12.15 -7.28
C ARG A 31 -8.16 12.00 -7.78
N GLU A 32 -8.52 10.83 -8.26
CA GLU A 32 -9.83 10.63 -8.87
C GLU A 32 -10.97 10.79 -7.89
N LYS A 33 -10.82 10.17 -6.72
CA LYS A 33 -11.90 10.18 -5.73
C LYS A 33 -11.90 11.45 -4.89
N ASP A 34 -10.72 11.98 -4.57
CA ASP A 34 -10.58 13.02 -3.54
C ASP A 34 -10.01 14.33 -4.08
N GLU A 35 -9.66 14.41 -5.36
CA GLU A 35 -9.17 15.61 -6.01
C GLU A 35 -7.89 16.15 -5.37
N ILE A 36 -6.98 15.26 -4.99
CA ILE A 36 -5.69 15.62 -4.42
C ILE A 36 -4.57 15.12 -5.33
N ASP A 37 -3.40 15.73 -5.21
CA ASP A 37 -2.24 15.31 -6.00
C ASP A 37 -1.30 14.43 -5.17
N ASN A 38 -1.90 13.46 -4.48
CA ASN A 38 -1.19 12.48 -3.68
C ASN A 38 -1.87 11.13 -3.88
N ILE A 39 -1.18 10.08 -3.48
CA ILE A 39 -1.83 8.78 -3.37
C ILE A 39 -1.52 8.21 -2.00
N PHE A 40 -2.53 7.64 -1.39
CA PHE A 40 -2.50 7.11 -0.04
C PHE A 40 -3.18 5.75 -0.10
N VAL A 41 -2.40 4.68 -0.03
CA VAL A 41 -2.90 3.33 -0.30
C VAL A 41 -2.37 2.35 0.73
N VAL A 42 -3.04 1.22 0.86
CA VAL A 42 -2.43 0.05 1.47
C VAL A 42 -1.94 -0.81 0.33
N GLU A 43 -0.66 -1.13 0.36
CA GLU A 43 -0.05 -2.03 -0.61
C GLU A 43 0.15 -3.38 0.06
N ILE A 44 -0.30 -4.44 -0.62
CA ILE A 44 -0.29 -5.79 -0.06
C ILE A 44 0.53 -6.67 -0.98
N PHE A 45 1.52 -7.34 -0.40
CA PHE A 45 2.42 -8.23 -1.13
C PHE A 45 2.09 -9.66 -0.76
N THR A 46 1.84 -10.49 -1.75
CA THR A 46 1.64 -11.92 -1.50
C THR A 46 2.94 -12.56 -1.04
N LYS A 47 2.86 -13.78 -0.53
CA LYS A 47 4.04 -14.49 -0.06
C LYS A 47 5.07 -14.58 -1.18
N GLY A 48 6.31 -14.17 -0.90
CA GLY A 48 7.37 -14.14 -1.88
C GLY A 48 7.25 -13.05 -2.93
N GLY A 49 6.25 -12.18 -2.79
CA GLY A 49 6.00 -11.13 -3.78
C GLY A 49 6.94 -9.94 -3.61
N ALA A 50 6.99 -9.12 -4.65
CA ALA A 50 7.86 -7.94 -4.65
C ALA A 50 7.31 -6.93 -5.65
N THR A 51 7.71 -5.66 -5.46
CA THR A 51 7.51 -4.66 -6.51
C THR A 51 8.51 -4.94 -7.63
N PRO A 52 8.17 -4.60 -8.88
CA PRO A 52 9.21 -4.48 -9.90
C PRO A 52 10.19 -3.37 -9.48
N PRO A 53 11.44 -3.39 -9.96
CA PRO A 53 12.32 -2.26 -9.75
C PRO A 53 11.69 -1.01 -10.34
N ASN A 54 11.66 0.08 -9.56
CA ASN A 54 11.10 1.31 -10.07
C ASN A 54 11.76 2.52 -9.41
N GLU A 55 11.59 3.67 -10.03
CA GLU A 55 12.00 4.93 -9.47
C GLU A 55 11.01 5.99 -9.93
N HIS A 56 10.92 7.06 -9.17
CA HIS A 56 10.01 8.16 -9.48
C HIS A 56 10.82 9.42 -9.77
N ALA A 57 10.41 10.18 -10.78
CA ALA A 57 11.18 11.36 -11.19
C ALA A 57 11.09 12.49 -10.16
N HIS A 58 9.93 12.67 -9.58
CA HIS A 58 9.68 13.81 -8.69
C HIS A 58 9.05 13.41 -7.35
N ALA A 59 8.42 12.27 -7.27
CA ALA A 59 7.67 11.88 -6.09
C ALA A 59 8.57 11.35 -4.99
N HIS A 60 8.22 11.71 -3.77
CA HIS A 60 8.68 11.01 -2.58
C HIS A 60 7.69 9.88 -2.31
N GLU A 61 8.21 8.75 -1.88
CA GLU A 61 7.37 7.61 -1.54
C GLU A 61 7.68 7.18 -0.11
N PHE A 62 6.62 6.99 0.67
CA PHE A 62 6.71 6.61 2.07
C PHE A 62 6.08 5.24 2.23
N PHE A 63 6.73 4.37 2.99
CA PHE A 63 6.17 3.08 3.39
C PHE A 63 6.17 3.00 4.90
N TYR A 64 5.07 2.52 5.45
CA TYR A 64 4.99 2.14 6.85
C TYR A 64 4.49 0.71 6.92
N VAL A 65 5.25 -0.19 7.54
CA VAL A 65 4.90 -1.60 7.60
C VAL A 65 3.82 -1.82 8.65
N LEU A 66 2.64 -2.22 8.19
CA LEU A 66 1.51 -2.49 9.06
C LEU A 66 1.56 -3.90 9.63
N GLU A 67 1.97 -4.88 8.82
CA GLU A 67 2.03 -6.28 9.22
C GLU A 67 2.98 -7.02 8.28
N GLY A 68 3.70 -8.01 8.83
CA GLY A 68 4.58 -8.84 8.04
C GLY A 68 6.03 -8.41 8.10
N GLU A 69 6.84 -9.07 7.28
CA GLU A 69 8.28 -8.85 7.21
C GLU A 69 8.71 -8.78 5.76
N GLY A 70 9.73 -7.99 5.50
CA GLY A 70 10.20 -7.84 4.14
C GLY A 70 11.63 -7.38 4.09
N ARG A 71 12.02 -6.98 2.89
CA ARG A 71 13.33 -6.42 2.62
C ARG A 71 13.17 -5.26 1.66
N ALA A 72 13.77 -4.14 1.99
CA ALA A 72 13.79 -2.98 1.12
C ALA A 72 15.19 -2.86 0.52
N ARG A 73 15.26 -2.72 -0.80
CA ARG A 73 16.51 -2.41 -1.48
C ARG A 73 16.36 -1.06 -2.14
N CYS A 74 17.31 -0.19 -1.90
CA CYS A 74 17.36 1.13 -2.53
C CYS A 74 18.78 1.35 -3.01
N GLU A 75 18.95 1.47 -4.32
CA GLU A 75 20.25 1.53 -4.97
C GLU A 75 21.07 0.30 -4.57
N ASP A 76 22.22 0.49 -3.93
CA ASP A 76 23.10 -0.60 -3.49
C ASP A 76 22.90 -1.01 -2.04
N LYS A 77 21.90 -0.44 -1.38
CA LYS A 77 21.67 -0.73 0.04
C LYS A 77 20.44 -1.60 0.21
N THR A 78 20.53 -2.53 1.15
CA THR A 78 19.45 -3.46 1.47
C THR A 78 19.22 -3.43 2.97
N MET A 79 17.94 -3.44 3.37
CA MET A 79 17.59 -3.40 4.78
C MET A 79 16.38 -4.30 5.03
N PRO A 80 16.42 -5.13 6.08
CA PRO A 80 15.24 -5.87 6.49
C PRO A 80 14.23 -4.89 7.10
N ILE A 81 12.94 -5.15 6.83
CA ILE A 81 11.86 -4.34 7.39
C ILE A 81 10.83 -5.26 8.03
N LYS A 82 10.16 -4.75 9.04
CA LYS A 82 9.12 -5.46 9.75
C LYS A 82 8.11 -4.48 10.29
N ARG A 83 7.04 -5.01 10.85
CA ARG A 83 5.97 -4.21 11.42
C ARG A 83 6.53 -3.07 12.28
N GLY A 84 6.05 -1.87 12.02
CA GLY A 84 6.45 -0.67 12.73
C GLY A 84 7.56 0.13 12.05
N ASP A 85 8.23 -0.44 11.06
CA ASP A 85 9.29 0.27 10.34
C ASP A 85 8.72 1.22 9.30
N ALA A 86 9.41 2.33 9.11
CA ALA A 86 9.05 3.32 8.11
C ALA A 86 10.21 3.57 7.16
N LEU A 87 9.89 3.83 5.90
CA LEU A 87 10.88 4.13 4.86
C LEU A 87 10.49 5.40 4.13
N LEU A 88 11.49 6.15 3.73
CA LEU A 88 11.32 7.26 2.79
C LEU A 88 12.23 7.00 1.59
N LEU A 89 11.63 6.93 0.41
CA LEU A 89 12.34 6.77 -0.85
C LEU A 89 12.24 8.08 -1.61
N ARG A 90 13.39 8.67 -1.90
CA ARG A 90 13.47 9.98 -2.55
C ARG A 90 13.43 9.85 -4.06
N PRO A 91 13.05 10.92 -4.76
CA PRO A 91 13.03 10.90 -6.23
C PRO A 91 14.38 10.48 -6.81
N GLY A 92 14.32 9.74 -7.91
CA GLY A 92 15.52 9.31 -8.62
C GLY A 92 16.23 8.11 -8.03
N SER A 93 15.70 7.50 -7.00
CA SER A 93 16.32 6.30 -6.42
C SER A 93 15.54 5.05 -6.84
N GLU A 94 16.26 4.12 -7.47
CA GLU A 94 15.65 2.83 -7.82
C GLU A 94 15.47 1.99 -6.57
N HIS A 95 14.31 1.40 -6.42
CA HIS A 95 14.02 0.63 -5.23
C HIS A 95 13.12 -0.58 -5.52
N VAL A 96 13.20 -1.55 -4.61
CA VAL A 96 12.36 -2.75 -4.60
C VAL A 96 11.97 -3.04 -3.16
N ILE A 97 10.70 -3.34 -2.96
CA ILE A 97 10.20 -3.87 -1.69
C ILE A 97 9.83 -5.32 -1.94
N GLU A 98 10.29 -6.19 -1.08
CA GLU A 98 10.08 -7.63 -1.22
C GLU A 98 9.50 -8.20 0.08
N ASN A 99 8.54 -9.09 -0.06
CA ASN A 99 7.97 -9.83 1.07
C ASN A 99 8.84 -11.06 1.33
N THR A 100 9.50 -11.10 2.48
CA THR A 100 10.36 -12.22 2.87
C THR A 100 9.78 -13.03 4.02
N GLY A 101 8.60 -12.65 4.52
CA GLY A 101 7.99 -13.33 5.64
C GLY A 101 7.14 -14.53 5.24
N PRO A 102 6.60 -15.24 6.22
CA PRO A 102 5.78 -16.44 5.95
C PRO A 102 4.36 -16.12 5.50
N GLY A 103 3.90 -14.90 5.74
CA GLY A 103 2.57 -14.46 5.34
C GLY A 103 2.64 -13.28 4.39
N LYS A 104 1.53 -12.58 4.23
CA LYS A 104 1.50 -11.37 3.41
C LYS A 104 2.20 -10.21 4.11
N LEU A 105 2.72 -9.30 3.32
CA LEU A 105 3.29 -8.04 3.82
C LEU A 105 2.31 -6.92 3.49
N TYR A 106 1.98 -6.12 4.49
CA TYR A 106 1.03 -5.01 4.36
C TYR A 106 1.76 -3.72 4.67
N THR A 107 1.70 -2.77 3.76
CA THR A 107 2.31 -1.45 3.96
C THR A 107 1.30 -0.36 3.72
N LEU A 108 1.40 0.70 4.52
CA LEU A 108 0.77 1.96 4.17
C LEU A 108 1.76 2.67 3.26
N THR A 109 1.33 3.01 2.06
CA THR A 109 2.19 3.60 1.05
C THR A 109 1.61 4.94 0.61
N VAL A 110 2.46 5.96 0.61
CA VAL A 110 2.07 7.33 0.24
C VAL A 110 3.04 7.84 -0.80
N MET A 111 2.52 8.39 -1.90
CA MET A 111 3.33 9.09 -2.88
C MET A 111 2.87 10.53 -2.99
N THR A 112 3.82 11.43 -3.02
CA THR A 112 3.54 12.86 -3.19
C THR A 112 4.63 13.51 -4.04
N PRO A 113 4.29 14.09 -5.20
CA PRO A 113 2.97 14.08 -5.84
C PRO A 113 2.60 12.71 -6.41
N ASN A 114 1.41 12.59 -6.95
CA ASN A 114 0.86 11.34 -7.47
C ASN A 114 1.64 10.79 -8.67
N GLU A 115 2.11 11.63 -9.57
CA GLU A 115 2.88 11.24 -10.78
C GLU A 115 2.19 10.17 -11.63
N GLY A 116 0.86 10.19 -11.70
CA GLY A 116 0.11 9.23 -12.51
C GLY A 116 -0.06 7.86 -11.88
N PHE A 117 0.37 7.66 -10.66
CA PHE A 117 0.35 6.34 -10.05
C PHE A 117 -1.07 5.87 -9.72
N ALA A 118 -1.92 6.77 -9.25
CA ALA A 118 -3.31 6.42 -8.99
C ALA A 118 -4.01 5.96 -10.28
N GLU A 119 -3.76 6.64 -11.37
CA GLU A 119 -4.32 6.30 -12.67
C GLU A 119 -3.82 4.94 -13.16
N LEU A 120 -2.54 4.66 -12.92
CA LEU A 120 -1.96 3.37 -13.27
C LEU A 120 -2.64 2.24 -12.49
N ILE A 121 -2.84 2.43 -11.20
CA ILE A 121 -3.51 1.43 -10.37
C ILE A 121 -4.95 1.22 -10.84
N ARG A 122 -5.70 2.28 -11.05
CA ARG A 122 -7.11 2.19 -11.46
C ARG A 122 -7.29 1.61 -12.85
N GLY A 123 -6.26 1.67 -13.68
CA GLY A 123 -6.26 1.03 -14.99
C GLY A 123 -6.03 -0.47 -14.95
N GLY A 124 -5.72 -1.02 -13.79
CA GLY A 124 -5.47 -2.44 -13.64
C GLY A 124 -6.73 -3.26 -13.41
N GLU A 125 -6.57 -4.42 -12.80
CA GLU A 125 -7.68 -5.34 -12.55
C GLU A 125 -8.21 -5.17 -11.13
N PRO A 126 -9.53 -5.09 -10.93
CA PRO A 126 -10.10 -5.09 -9.59
C PRO A 126 -9.70 -6.34 -8.82
N VAL A 127 -9.42 -6.17 -7.53
CA VAL A 127 -9.08 -7.25 -6.63
C VAL A 127 -10.11 -7.26 -5.51
N GLU A 128 -10.55 -8.46 -5.14
CA GLU A 128 -11.39 -8.62 -3.97
C GLU A 128 -10.52 -9.02 -2.80
N LEU A 129 -10.62 -8.29 -1.69
CA LEU A 129 -9.84 -8.60 -0.50
C LEU A 129 -10.29 -9.93 0.08
N ASP A 130 -9.33 -10.73 0.52
CA ASP A 130 -9.64 -11.99 1.16
C ASP A 130 -9.82 -11.81 2.67
N GLU A 131 -10.07 -12.92 3.36
CA GLU A 131 -10.33 -12.88 4.80
C GLU A 131 -9.11 -12.40 5.59
N GLU A 132 -7.92 -12.80 5.17
CA GLU A 132 -6.69 -12.34 5.84
C GLU A 132 -6.54 -10.83 5.70
N ASP A 133 -6.78 -10.30 4.50
CA ASP A 133 -6.70 -8.86 4.25
C ASP A 133 -7.66 -8.10 5.15
N ARG A 134 -8.89 -8.56 5.24
CA ARG A 134 -9.89 -7.89 6.08
C ARG A 134 -9.53 -7.94 7.55
N ARG A 135 -9.00 -9.06 8.00
CA ARG A 135 -8.60 -9.21 9.39
C ARG A 135 -7.44 -8.27 9.74
N VAL A 136 -6.43 -8.22 8.87
CA VAL A 136 -5.27 -7.38 9.12
C VAL A 136 -5.64 -5.90 9.05
N LEU A 137 -6.50 -5.53 8.11
CA LEU A 137 -6.83 -4.12 7.88
C LEU A 137 -7.94 -3.60 8.80
N GLY A 138 -8.40 -4.40 9.73
CA GLY A 138 -9.29 -3.89 10.77
C GLY A 138 -10.75 -4.26 10.66
N ALA A 139 -11.16 -5.06 9.66
CA ALA A 139 -12.51 -5.59 9.63
C ALA A 139 -12.57 -6.73 10.63
N THR A 140 -12.67 -6.38 11.88
CA THR A 140 -12.63 -7.37 12.92
C THR A 140 -13.80 -8.31 12.80
N LEU A 141 -13.57 -9.53 13.21
CA LEU A 141 -14.58 -10.56 13.18
C LEU A 141 -15.51 -10.51 14.38
N ARG A 142 -15.30 -9.56 15.24
CA ARG A 142 -16.16 -9.39 16.41
C ARG A 142 -16.33 -7.91 16.70
N ALA A 143 -17.43 -7.58 17.32
CA ALA A 143 -17.71 -6.22 17.70
C ALA A 143 -16.69 -5.70 18.70
N PRO A 144 -16.43 -4.41 18.69
CA PRO A 144 -15.57 -3.80 19.71
C PRO A 144 -16.10 -4.11 21.10
N GLN A 145 -15.21 -4.28 22.04
CA GLN A 145 -15.58 -4.57 23.41
C GLN A 145 -15.93 -3.34 24.21
N TRP A 146 -15.58 -2.17 23.71
CA TRP A 146 -15.96 -0.97 24.40
C TRP A 146 -17.44 -0.74 24.19
N THR A 147 -18.15 -0.54 25.28
CA THR A 147 -19.58 -0.33 25.22
C THR A 147 -19.90 1.07 25.64
N ARG A 148 -21.11 1.50 25.26
CA ARG A 148 -21.51 2.77 25.73
C ARG A 148 -22.18 2.61 27.01
N SER A 149 -22.02 3.50 27.86
CA SER A 149 -22.69 3.51 29.11
C SER A 149 -23.83 4.50 29.06
#